data_5544ec56ae76d303e3550e5f990647f8
#
_entry.id   5544ec56ae76d303e3550e5f990647f8
#
_cell.length_a   1.000
_cell.length_b   1.000
_cell.length_c   1.000
_cell.angle_alpha   90.00
_cell.angle_beta   90.00
_cell.angle_gamma   90.00
#
_symmetry.space_group_name_H-M   'P 1'
#
loop_
_entity.id
_entity.type
_entity.pdbx_description
1 polymer ?
#
loop_
_entity_poly.entity_id
_entity_poly.type
_entity_poly.pdbx_seq_one_letter_code
_entity_poly.pdbx_strand_id
1 'polypeptide(L)'
;MIMAKVTFENMTPAHVKAARAFLNWRAQDLADRCSVSPRTLRAFEAGSHIRPASRQAIYDALVKAGIEFQNGGKPGVRLVR
;
A
#
# COMPACT_ATOMS: atom_id res chain seq x y z
N MET A 1 25.54 -0.79 -2.25
CA MET A 1 24.62 0.28 -1.84
C MET A 1 23.42 -0.33 -1.14
N ILE A 2 23.08 0.19 0.03
CA ILE A 2 21.97 -0.33 0.79
C ILE A 2 20.69 0.38 0.33
N MET A 3 19.72 -0.39 -0.13
CA MET A 3 18.41 0.15 -0.48
C MET A 3 17.60 0.33 0.79
N ALA A 4 17.02 1.49 0.97
CA ALA A 4 16.17 1.74 2.11
C ALA A 4 14.93 0.84 2.04
N LYS A 5 14.62 0.20 3.16
CA LYS A 5 13.41 -0.60 3.24
C LYS A 5 12.20 0.32 3.26
N VAL A 6 11.20 0.03 2.43
CA VAL A 6 9.97 0.79 2.43
C VAL A 6 9.12 0.34 3.61
N THR A 7 8.75 1.30 4.44
CA THR A 7 7.87 1.08 5.59
C THR A 7 6.52 1.73 5.29
N PHE A 8 5.56 1.55 6.20
CA PHE A 8 4.26 2.19 6.02
C PHE A 8 4.37 3.72 5.94
N GLU A 9 5.40 4.30 6.53
CA GLU A 9 5.60 5.75 6.50
C GLU A 9 6.06 6.24 5.13
N ASN A 10 6.79 5.39 4.39
CA ASN A 10 7.31 5.71 3.06
C ASN A 10 6.40 5.23 1.94
N MET A 11 5.33 4.52 2.28
CA MET A 11 4.39 4.00 1.30
C MET A 11 3.65 5.15 0.63
N THR A 12 3.64 5.15 -0.69
CA THR A 12 2.99 6.21 -1.48
C THR A 12 1.68 5.70 -2.08
N PRO A 13 0.81 6.62 -2.54
CA PRO A 13 -0.36 6.20 -3.31
C PRO A 13 -0.03 5.30 -4.50
N ALA A 14 1.08 5.58 -5.19
CA ALA A 14 1.50 4.77 -6.33
C ALA A 14 1.82 3.33 -5.91
N HIS A 15 2.44 3.13 -4.74
CA HIS A 15 2.69 1.80 -4.20
C HIS A 15 1.37 1.04 -4.01
N VAL A 16 0.38 1.68 -3.42
CA VAL A 16 -0.88 1.03 -3.12
C VAL A 16 -1.65 0.68 -4.38
N LYS A 17 -1.71 1.60 -5.34
CA LYS A 17 -2.38 1.34 -6.61
C LYS A 17 -1.72 0.18 -7.37
N ALA A 18 -0.39 0.18 -7.42
CA ALA A 18 0.36 -0.89 -8.10
C ALA A 18 0.15 -2.23 -7.40
N ALA A 19 0.16 -2.25 -6.07
CA ALA A 19 -0.08 -3.46 -5.31
C ALA A 19 -1.47 -4.04 -5.59
N ARG A 20 -2.48 -3.17 -5.61
CA ARG A 20 -3.85 -3.61 -5.94
C ARG A 20 -3.92 -4.20 -7.35
N ALA A 21 -3.21 -3.57 -8.29
CA ALA A 21 -3.18 -4.09 -9.67
C ALA A 21 -2.57 -5.49 -9.72
N PHE A 22 -1.47 -5.71 -9.03
CA PHE A 22 -0.84 -7.03 -8.97
C PHE A 22 -1.75 -8.09 -8.34
N LEU A 23 -2.52 -7.69 -7.34
CA LEU A 23 -3.43 -8.60 -6.63
C LEU A 23 -4.78 -8.72 -7.30
N ASN A 24 -5.02 -7.91 -8.32
CA ASN A 24 -6.32 -7.80 -8.98
C ASN A 24 -7.44 -7.43 -7.98
N TRP A 25 -7.12 -6.51 -7.08
CA TRP A 25 -8.06 -6.05 -6.05
C TRP A 25 -8.60 -4.68 -6.40
N ARG A 26 -9.91 -4.53 -6.23
CA ARG A 26 -10.53 -3.21 -6.25
C ARG A 26 -10.22 -2.50 -4.93
N ALA A 27 -10.41 -1.18 -4.89
CA ALA A 27 -10.24 -0.43 -3.66
C ALA A 27 -11.09 -1.01 -2.52
N GLN A 28 -12.32 -1.42 -2.83
CA GLN A 28 -13.21 -2.03 -1.85
C GLN A 28 -12.60 -3.31 -1.25
N ASP A 29 -11.99 -4.13 -2.10
CA ASP A 29 -11.39 -5.39 -1.63
C ASP A 29 -10.24 -5.12 -0.64
N LEU A 30 -9.40 -4.15 -0.94
CA LEU A 30 -8.32 -3.80 -0.01
C LEU A 30 -8.88 -3.18 1.28
N ALA A 31 -9.85 -2.29 1.15
CA ALA A 31 -10.46 -1.66 2.33
C ALA A 31 -11.04 -2.71 3.27
N ASP A 32 -11.72 -3.72 2.72
CA ASP A 32 -12.29 -4.80 3.53
C ASP A 32 -11.20 -5.60 4.27
N ARG A 33 -10.04 -5.78 3.63
CA ARG A 33 -8.97 -6.59 4.22
C ARG A 33 -8.17 -5.85 5.27
N CYS A 34 -8.14 -4.53 5.23
CA CYS A 34 -7.37 -3.74 6.19
C CYS A 34 -8.23 -3.01 7.22
N SER A 35 -9.54 -3.20 7.17
CA SER A 35 -10.48 -2.54 8.09
C SER A 35 -10.39 -1.02 8.05
N VAL A 36 -10.01 -0.48 6.90
CA VAL A 36 -10.00 0.95 6.64
C VAL A 36 -11.18 1.24 5.72
N SER A 37 -11.89 2.34 5.95
CA SER A 37 -13.05 2.63 5.11
C SER A 37 -12.62 2.86 3.67
N PRO A 38 -13.47 2.49 2.69
CA PRO A 38 -13.15 2.77 1.28
C PRO A 38 -12.91 4.25 1.03
N ARG A 39 -13.62 5.12 1.74
CA ARG A 39 -13.44 6.56 1.62
C ARG A 39 -12.03 6.99 2.04
N THR A 40 -11.54 6.47 3.16
CA THR A 40 -10.19 6.76 3.64
C THR A 40 -9.14 6.25 2.67
N LEU A 41 -9.34 5.02 2.16
CA LEU A 41 -8.40 4.45 1.20
C LEU A 41 -8.34 5.29 -0.08
N ARG A 42 -9.49 5.68 -0.62
CA ARG A 42 -9.53 6.51 -1.83
C ARG A 42 -8.89 7.87 -1.59
N ALA A 43 -9.10 8.46 -0.41
CA ALA A 43 -8.47 9.72 -0.06
C ALA A 43 -6.94 9.60 -0.06
N PHE A 44 -6.42 8.51 0.50
CA PHE A 44 -4.99 8.26 0.47
C PHE A 44 -4.48 8.09 -0.97
N GLU A 45 -5.17 7.31 -1.77
CA GLU A 45 -4.77 7.09 -3.16
C GLU A 45 -4.85 8.36 -4.01
N ALA A 46 -5.64 9.32 -3.58
CA ALA A 46 -5.75 10.62 -4.24
C ALA A 46 -4.71 11.64 -3.72
N GLY A 47 -3.88 11.24 -2.77
CA GLY A 47 -2.80 12.09 -2.25
C GLY A 47 -3.11 12.78 -0.93
N SER A 48 -4.26 12.52 -0.33
CA SER A 48 -4.61 13.12 0.96
C SER A 48 -3.88 12.43 2.11
N HIS A 49 -3.66 13.18 3.17
CA HIS A 49 -3.09 12.62 4.40
C HIS A 49 -4.14 11.80 5.14
N ILE A 50 -3.71 10.66 5.67
CA ILE A 50 -4.54 9.83 6.55
C ILE A 50 -3.73 9.52 7.81
N ARG A 51 -4.43 9.05 8.83
CA ARG A 51 -3.78 8.73 10.10
C ARG A 51 -2.71 7.65 9.94
N PRO A 52 -1.62 7.72 10.72
CA PRO A 52 -0.58 6.69 10.65
C PRO A 52 -1.12 5.27 10.89
N ALA A 53 -2.09 5.11 11.79
CA ALA A 53 -2.69 3.80 12.04
C ALA A 53 -3.37 3.24 10.79
N SER A 54 -4.02 4.10 10.00
CA SER A 54 -4.65 3.68 8.74
C SER A 54 -3.60 3.28 7.72
N ARG A 55 -2.52 4.06 7.62
CA ARG A 55 -1.41 3.72 6.71
C ARG A 55 -0.79 2.37 7.08
N GLN A 56 -0.58 2.13 8.38
CA GLN A 56 -0.03 0.86 8.86
C GLN A 56 -0.95 -0.30 8.50
N ALA A 57 -2.26 -0.12 8.69
CA ALA A 57 -3.22 -1.17 8.37
C ALA A 57 -3.21 -1.53 6.89
N ILE A 58 -3.13 -0.52 6.01
CA ILE A 58 -3.04 -0.74 4.56
C ILE A 58 -1.74 -1.48 4.23
N TYR A 59 -0.63 -1.03 4.78
CA TYR A 59 0.68 -1.63 4.55
C TYR A 59 0.68 -3.11 4.98
N ASP A 60 0.21 -3.38 6.18
CA ASP A 60 0.20 -4.74 6.73
C ASP A 60 -0.66 -5.68 5.89
N ALA A 61 -1.81 -5.22 5.42
CA ALA A 61 -2.68 -6.02 4.59
C ALA A 61 -2.02 -6.40 3.26
N LEU A 62 -1.30 -5.46 2.66
CA LEU A 62 -0.61 -5.72 1.40
C LEU A 62 0.59 -6.64 1.59
N VAL A 63 1.37 -6.45 2.64
CA VAL A 63 2.49 -7.35 2.96
C VAL A 63 1.99 -8.76 3.21
N LYS A 64 0.90 -8.89 3.96
CA LYS A 64 0.30 -10.18 4.25
C LYS A 64 -0.19 -10.88 2.99
N ALA A 65 -0.61 -10.10 1.99
CA ALA A 65 -1.06 -10.64 0.71
C ALA A 65 0.09 -11.01 -0.23
N GLY A 66 1.33 -10.76 0.16
CA GLY A 66 2.50 -11.14 -0.63
C GLY A 66 3.16 -10.00 -1.38
N ILE A 67 2.82 -8.76 -1.07
CA ILE A 67 3.44 -7.60 -1.73
C ILE A 67 4.74 -7.24 -1.02
N GLU A 68 5.77 -7.06 -1.82
CA GLU A 68 7.05 -6.51 -1.37
C GLU A 68 7.20 -5.13 -1.97
N PHE A 69 7.47 -4.14 -1.13
CA PHE A 69 7.63 -2.76 -1.58
C PHE A 69 9.09 -2.48 -1.87
N GLN A 70 9.35 -1.77 -2.97
CA GLN A 70 10.70 -1.42 -3.39
C GLN A 70 10.82 0.09 -3.54
N ASN A 71 11.98 0.62 -3.21
CA ASN A 71 12.25 2.04 -3.32
C ASN A 71 13.68 2.25 -3.82
N GLY A 72 13.92 1.88 -5.06
CA GLY A 72 15.22 2.04 -5.70
C GLY A 72 15.26 3.23 -6.63
N GLY A 73 14.87 4.41 -6.12
CA GLY A 73 14.78 5.62 -6.90
C GLY A 73 13.39 5.91 -7.43
N LYS A 74 12.58 4.88 -7.62
CA LYS A 74 11.18 5.00 -8.00
C LYS A 74 10.36 4.06 -7.16
N PRO A 75 9.14 4.47 -6.75
CA PRO A 75 8.25 3.56 -6.04
C PRO A 75 7.97 2.32 -6.88
N GLY A 76 8.08 1.16 -6.28
CA GLY A 76 7.82 -0.09 -6.97
C GLY A 76 7.26 -1.12 -6.02
N VAL A 77 6.60 -2.12 -6.58
CA VAL A 77 6.06 -3.25 -5.82
C VAL A 77 6.34 -4.53 -6.57
N ARG A 78 6.41 -5.62 -5.83
CA ARG A 78 6.58 -6.95 -6.38
C ARG A 78 5.68 -7.91 -5.61
N LEU A 79 5.03 -8.82 -6.33
CA LEU A 79 4.24 -9.86 -5.71
C LEU A 79 5.15 -11.07 -5.45
N VAL A 80 5.30 -11.43 -4.18
CA VAL A 80 6.14 -12.56 -3.77
C VAL A 80 5.25 -13.60 -3.08
N ARG A 81 4.90 -14.65 -3.82
CA ARG A 81 4.15 -15.76 -3.25
C ARG A 81 4.21 -16.99 -4.18
#